data_32356801b10048c2fc1db9cc482bb776
#
_entry.id   32356801b10048c2fc1db9cc482bb776
#
_cell.length_a   1.000
_cell.length_b   1.000
_cell.length_c   1.000
_cell.angle_alpha   90.00
_cell.angle_beta   90.00
_cell.angle_gamma   90.00
#
_symmetry.space_group_name_H-M   'P 1'
#
loop_
_entity.id
_entity.type
_entity.pdbx_description
1 polymer ?
#
loop_
_entity_poly.entity_id
_entity_poly.type
_entity_poly.pdbx_seq_one_letter_code
_entity_poly.pdbx_strand_id
1 'polypeptide(L)'
;MKKILLSLILALSVLAPFNRASAQTAEVTQLILNIEKLNQLRKILKELKNGYDILVKGYDTIRDLSRGNFKLHEAFLDGLLEVSPAVKNYKRVADIIRFQQQLLGEYQAAFGQLRSTDYFNQDELGYMSGVYSRLINQSLKNLDALTTVLTNKKLRMSDDERLSAIDEIYEDMQQKLQFLRHFNATASVLALQRAKEYSDTEMIEQLYDVQP
;
A
#
# COMPACT_ATOMS: atom_id res chain seq x y z
N MET A 1 23.81 -51.29 59.15
CA MET A 1 23.89 -49.90 58.57
C MET A 1 24.23 -49.92 57.08
N LYS A 2 25.26 -50.61 56.61
CA LYS A 2 25.60 -50.62 55.14
C LYS A 2 24.48 -51.15 54.24
N LYS A 3 23.69 -52.16 54.66
CA LYS A 3 22.59 -52.73 53.85
C LYS A 3 21.39 -51.77 53.73
N ILE A 4 21.15 -50.94 54.74
CA ILE A 4 20.08 -49.94 54.72
C ILE A 4 20.47 -48.75 53.84
N LEU A 5 21.75 -48.37 53.84
CA LEU A 5 22.25 -47.34 52.96
C LEU A 5 22.16 -47.73 51.45
N LEU A 6 22.46 -49.02 51.16
CA LEU A 6 22.41 -49.54 49.80
C LEU A 6 20.97 -49.63 49.30
N SER A 7 20.01 -50.02 50.14
CA SER A 7 18.59 -50.04 49.77
C SER A 7 18.01 -48.61 49.57
N LEU A 8 18.50 -47.66 50.31
CA LEU A 8 18.09 -46.24 50.16
C LEU A 8 18.60 -45.61 48.83
N ILE A 9 19.86 -45.95 48.47
CA ILE A 9 20.42 -45.51 47.18
C ILE A 9 19.70 -46.17 45.99
N LEU A 10 19.35 -47.48 46.14
CA LEU A 10 18.61 -48.18 45.10
C LEU A 10 17.17 -47.63 44.94
N ALA A 11 16.49 -47.28 46.04
CA ALA A 11 15.17 -46.65 46.00
C ALA A 11 15.20 -45.23 45.38
N LEU A 12 16.28 -44.47 45.61
CA LEU A 12 16.46 -43.11 45.07
C LEU A 12 16.74 -43.16 43.56
N SER A 13 17.38 -44.20 43.05
CA SER A 13 17.66 -44.34 41.61
C SER A 13 16.42 -44.74 40.76
N VAL A 14 15.39 -45.28 41.38
CA VAL A 14 14.12 -45.65 40.71
C VAL A 14 13.19 -44.41 40.57
N LEU A 15 13.42 -43.36 41.36
CA LEU A 15 12.61 -42.16 41.37
C LEU A 15 13.05 -41.08 40.36
N ALA A 16 14.12 -41.28 39.62
CA ALA A 16 14.67 -40.31 38.73
C ALA A 16 14.75 -40.81 37.28
N PRO A 17 13.68 -41.01 36.56
CA PRO A 17 13.59 -40.37 35.23
C PRO A 17 12.19 -40.36 34.60
N PHE A 18 11.31 -39.55 35.05
CA PHE A 18 10.06 -39.35 34.28
C PHE A 18 10.04 -38.05 33.44
N ASN A 19 11.12 -37.28 33.43
CA ASN A 19 11.17 -36.05 32.70
C ASN A 19 11.51 -36.16 31.20
N ARG A 20 11.90 -37.35 30.70
CA ARG A 20 12.24 -37.52 29.27
C ARG A 20 11.05 -37.68 28.34
N ALA A 21 9.88 -38.07 28.84
CA ALA A 21 8.69 -38.23 28.02
C ALA A 21 8.05 -36.87 27.66
N SER A 22 8.21 -35.83 28.48
CA SER A 22 7.69 -34.48 28.23
C SER A 22 8.49 -33.72 27.16
N ALA A 23 9.80 -33.99 27.02
CA ALA A 23 10.63 -33.35 26.00
C ALA A 23 10.28 -33.84 24.60
N GLN A 24 10.05 -35.18 24.42
CA GLN A 24 9.67 -35.74 23.12
C GLN A 24 8.30 -35.25 22.63
N THR A 25 7.33 -35.07 23.51
CA THR A 25 6.02 -34.53 23.14
C THR A 25 6.13 -33.03 22.75
N ALA A 26 6.97 -32.24 23.38
CA ALA A 26 7.24 -30.86 23.01
C ALA A 26 7.90 -30.75 21.63
N GLU A 27 8.91 -31.58 21.34
CA GLU A 27 9.59 -31.61 20.03
C GLU A 27 8.65 -32.03 18.89
N VAL A 28 7.80 -33.03 19.11
CA VAL A 28 6.80 -33.46 18.10
C VAL A 28 5.77 -32.37 17.86
N THR A 29 5.32 -31.68 18.92
CA THR A 29 4.39 -30.55 18.79
C THR A 29 5.05 -29.40 18.03
N GLN A 30 6.32 -29.11 18.31
CA GLN A 30 7.09 -28.09 17.59
C GLN A 30 7.26 -28.45 16.11
N LEU A 31 7.52 -29.71 15.79
CA LEU A 31 7.62 -30.19 14.42
C LEU A 31 6.30 -30.05 13.67
N ILE A 32 5.17 -30.37 14.29
CA ILE A 32 3.84 -30.19 13.70
C ILE A 32 3.55 -28.72 13.44
N LEU A 33 3.86 -27.84 14.40
CA LEU A 33 3.72 -26.38 14.23
C LEU A 33 4.61 -25.83 13.10
N ASN A 34 5.83 -26.36 12.97
CA ASN A 34 6.73 -25.96 11.88
C ASN A 34 6.23 -26.43 10.52
N ILE A 35 5.66 -27.62 10.42
CA ILE A 35 5.03 -28.13 9.19
C ILE A 35 3.82 -27.28 8.82
N GLU A 36 3.02 -26.89 9.80
CA GLU A 36 1.86 -26.03 9.59
C GLU A 36 2.26 -24.63 9.13
N LYS A 37 3.29 -24.02 9.75
CA LYS A 37 3.91 -22.76 9.29
C LYS A 37 4.45 -22.89 7.85
N LEU A 38 5.08 -23.99 7.52
CA LEU A 38 5.63 -24.22 6.18
C LEU A 38 4.51 -24.33 5.13
N ASN A 39 3.38 -24.93 5.49
CA ASN A 39 2.20 -24.97 4.62
C ASN A 39 1.53 -23.60 4.47
N GLN A 40 1.48 -22.80 5.54
CA GLN A 40 1.01 -21.41 5.49
C GLN A 40 1.93 -20.57 4.61
N LEU A 41 3.26 -20.70 4.73
CA LEU A 41 4.23 -20.01 3.87
C LEU A 41 4.08 -20.40 2.40
N ARG A 42 3.86 -21.69 2.08
CA ARG A 42 3.58 -22.14 0.70
C ARG A 42 2.29 -21.54 0.15
N LYS A 43 1.25 -21.43 0.97
CA LYS A 43 -0.01 -20.78 0.60
C LYS A 43 0.21 -19.29 0.34
N ILE A 44 0.92 -18.60 1.23
CA ILE A 44 1.30 -17.21 1.07
C ILE A 44 2.11 -17.00 -0.21
N LEU A 45 3.12 -17.82 -0.50
CA LEU A 45 3.90 -17.75 -1.74
C LEU A 45 3.05 -17.94 -3.00
N LYS A 46 2.04 -18.80 -2.97
CA LYS A 46 1.11 -18.97 -4.09
C LYS A 46 0.20 -17.76 -4.27
N GLU A 47 -0.29 -17.21 -3.18
CA GLU A 47 -1.08 -15.96 -3.17
C GLU A 47 -0.23 -14.76 -3.59
N LEU A 48 1.05 -14.72 -3.20
CA LEU A 48 2.07 -13.75 -3.62
C LEU A 48 2.23 -13.71 -5.14
N LYS A 49 2.32 -14.86 -5.78
CA LYS A 49 2.44 -14.97 -7.23
C LYS A 49 1.17 -14.46 -7.93
N ASN A 50 -0.01 -14.85 -7.45
CA ASN A 50 -1.28 -14.40 -8.02
C ASN A 50 -1.49 -12.88 -7.83
N GLY A 51 -1.10 -12.35 -6.67
CA GLY A 51 -1.18 -10.92 -6.40
C GLY A 51 -0.18 -10.10 -7.21
N TYR A 52 1.01 -10.63 -7.50
CA TYR A 52 1.98 -9.98 -8.38
C TYR A 52 1.39 -9.76 -9.79
N ASP A 53 0.70 -10.76 -10.34
CA ASP A 53 0.04 -10.65 -11.64
C ASP A 53 -1.09 -9.60 -11.64
N ILE A 54 -1.84 -9.49 -10.53
CA ILE A 54 -2.88 -8.46 -10.36
C ILE A 54 -2.24 -7.06 -10.22
N LEU A 55 -1.15 -6.94 -9.49
CA LEU A 55 -0.41 -5.68 -9.31
C LEU A 55 0.21 -5.18 -10.61
N VAL A 56 0.83 -6.06 -11.40
CA VAL A 56 1.41 -5.70 -12.69
C VAL A 56 0.31 -5.22 -13.64
N LYS A 57 -0.83 -5.91 -13.72
CA LYS A 57 -1.98 -5.48 -14.52
C LYS A 57 -2.55 -4.15 -14.04
N GLY A 58 -2.68 -3.96 -12.72
CA GLY A 58 -3.14 -2.69 -12.14
C GLY A 58 -2.19 -1.54 -12.41
N TYR A 59 -0.88 -1.75 -12.27
CA TYR A 59 0.15 -0.76 -12.59
C TYR A 59 0.15 -0.38 -14.07
N ASP A 60 0.03 -1.36 -14.97
CA ASP A 60 -0.05 -1.10 -16.42
C ASP A 60 -1.32 -0.31 -16.77
N THR A 61 -2.45 -0.62 -16.14
CA THR A 61 -3.69 0.14 -16.31
C THR A 61 -3.53 1.60 -15.87
N ILE A 62 -2.89 1.84 -14.73
CA ILE A 62 -2.64 3.21 -14.21
C ILE A 62 -1.61 3.94 -15.08
N ARG A 63 -0.57 3.25 -15.56
CA ARG A 63 0.41 3.81 -16.48
C ARG A 63 -0.24 4.21 -17.82
N ASP A 64 -1.14 3.39 -18.33
CA ASP A 64 -1.84 3.66 -19.59
C ASP A 64 -2.87 4.79 -19.44
N LEU A 65 -3.53 4.91 -18.27
CA LEU A 65 -4.34 6.07 -17.89
C LEU A 65 -3.49 7.35 -17.79
N SER A 66 -2.28 7.26 -17.26
CA SER A 66 -1.35 8.39 -17.18
C SER A 66 -0.85 8.84 -18.56
N ARG A 67 -0.66 7.91 -19.51
CA ARG A 67 -0.33 8.21 -20.92
C ARG A 67 -1.53 8.81 -21.67
N GLY A 68 -2.77 8.41 -21.34
CA GLY A 68 -3.99 9.02 -21.84
C GLY A 68 -4.12 10.51 -21.46
N ASN A 69 -3.48 10.94 -20.37
CA ASN A 69 -3.41 12.33 -19.93
C ASN A 69 -2.77 13.28 -20.98
N PHE A 70 -1.88 12.79 -21.83
CA PHE A 70 -1.26 13.63 -22.87
C PHE A 70 -2.29 14.11 -23.91
N LYS A 71 -3.23 13.25 -24.32
CA LYS A 71 -4.33 13.63 -25.22
C LYS A 71 -5.32 14.60 -24.55
N LEU A 72 -5.53 14.43 -23.25
CA LEU A 72 -6.38 15.32 -22.46
C LEU A 72 -5.74 16.70 -22.34
N HIS A 73 -4.41 16.79 -22.20
CA HIS A 73 -3.66 18.04 -22.21
C HIS A 73 -3.77 18.80 -23.53
N GLU A 74 -3.73 18.11 -24.66
CA GLU A 74 -3.88 18.72 -25.99
C GLU A 74 -5.29 19.29 -26.16
N ALA A 75 -6.33 18.51 -25.88
CA ALA A 75 -7.73 18.97 -25.92
C ALA A 75 -8.00 20.15 -24.94
N PHE A 76 -7.32 20.17 -23.81
CA PHE A 76 -7.38 21.24 -22.83
C PHE A 76 -6.75 22.55 -23.36
N LEU A 77 -5.57 22.47 -23.99
CA LEU A 77 -4.90 23.63 -24.59
C LEU A 77 -5.72 24.23 -25.73
N ASP A 78 -6.34 23.40 -26.56
CA ASP A 78 -7.22 23.85 -27.62
C ASP A 78 -8.48 24.56 -27.06
N GLY A 79 -9.07 24.01 -25.98
CA GLY A 79 -10.20 24.61 -25.29
C GLY A 79 -9.88 25.97 -24.67
N LEU A 80 -8.68 26.14 -24.11
CA LEU A 80 -8.21 27.42 -23.56
C LEU A 80 -8.11 28.55 -24.59
N LEU A 81 -7.94 28.24 -25.86
CA LEU A 81 -7.88 29.24 -26.93
C LEU A 81 -9.26 29.83 -27.25
N GLU A 82 -10.34 29.15 -26.90
CA GLU A 82 -11.73 29.52 -27.26
C GLU A 82 -12.49 30.28 -26.16
N VAL A 83 -12.00 30.31 -24.91
CA VAL A 83 -12.66 30.98 -23.77
C VAL A 83 -12.23 32.45 -23.61
N SER A 84 -13.03 33.21 -22.86
CA SER A 84 -12.71 34.61 -22.55
C SER A 84 -11.36 34.73 -21.83
N PRO A 85 -10.67 35.90 -21.96
CA PRO A 85 -9.43 36.18 -21.23
C PRO A 85 -9.55 36.02 -19.72
N ALA A 86 -10.72 36.28 -19.14
CA ALA A 86 -10.97 36.15 -17.71
C ALA A 86 -10.88 34.69 -17.26
N VAL A 87 -11.49 33.79 -17.99
CA VAL A 87 -11.45 32.33 -17.72
C VAL A 87 -10.10 31.73 -18.09
N LYS A 88 -9.52 32.13 -19.24
CA LYS A 88 -8.21 31.66 -19.69
C LYS A 88 -7.09 31.93 -18.71
N ASN A 89 -7.09 33.13 -18.11
CA ASN A 89 -6.04 33.58 -17.19
C ASN A 89 -6.37 33.25 -15.73
N TYR A 90 -7.45 32.51 -15.48
CA TYR A 90 -7.83 32.15 -14.12
C TYR A 90 -6.81 31.21 -13.48
N LYS A 91 -6.13 31.69 -12.44
CA LYS A 91 -5.01 30.99 -11.79
C LYS A 91 -5.35 29.56 -11.39
N ARG A 92 -6.58 29.28 -10.92
CA ARG A 92 -7.01 27.96 -10.46
C ARG A 92 -6.98 26.91 -11.57
N VAL A 93 -7.10 27.29 -12.83
CA VAL A 93 -6.96 26.39 -13.98
C VAL A 93 -5.55 25.78 -14.01
N ALA A 94 -4.51 26.62 -13.93
CA ALA A 94 -3.13 26.14 -13.88
C ALA A 94 -2.83 25.34 -12.60
N ASP A 95 -3.43 25.74 -11.48
CA ASP A 95 -3.27 25.03 -10.21
C ASP A 95 -3.90 23.63 -10.25
N ILE A 96 -5.05 23.42 -10.88
CA ILE A 96 -5.70 22.10 -11.09
C ILE A 96 -4.76 21.18 -11.87
N ILE A 97 -4.15 21.67 -12.96
CA ILE A 97 -3.21 20.88 -13.75
C ILE A 97 -1.99 20.50 -12.93
N ARG A 98 -1.47 21.43 -12.12
CA ARG A 98 -0.36 21.18 -11.23
C ARG A 98 -0.72 20.11 -10.17
N PHE A 99 -1.92 20.17 -9.59
CA PHE A 99 -2.39 19.14 -8.64
C PHE A 99 -2.47 17.77 -9.29
N GLN A 100 -2.91 17.68 -10.54
CA GLN A 100 -2.89 16.39 -11.26
C GLN A 100 -1.49 15.83 -11.44
N GLN A 101 -0.53 16.67 -11.80
CA GLN A 101 0.88 16.26 -11.93
C GLN A 101 1.45 15.80 -10.58
N GLN A 102 1.15 16.52 -9.50
CA GLN A 102 1.54 16.15 -8.14
C GLN A 102 0.89 14.83 -7.69
N LEU A 103 -0.41 14.65 -7.93
CA LEU A 103 -1.12 13.40 -7.63
C LEU A 103 -0.44 12.19 -8.29
N LEU A 104 -0.11 12.29 -9.57
CA LEU A 104 0.55 11.22 -10.31
C LEU A 104 1.98 10.97 -9.81
N GLY A 105 2.76 12.02 -9.62
CA GLY A 105 4.15 11.90 -9.16
C GLY A 105 4.25 11.35 -7.73
N GLU A 106 3.46 11.90 -6.79
CA GLU A 106 3.47 11.47 -5.40
C GLU A 106 2.91 10.04 -5.23
N TYR A 107 1.90 9.65 -6.01
CA TYR A 107 1.41 8.28 -6.05
C TYR A 107 2.49 7.31 -6.54
N GLN A 108 3.10 7.58 -7.69
CA GLN A 108 4.10 6.70 -8.29
C GLN A 108 5.31 6.50 -7.36
N ALA A 109 5.79 7.58 -6.75
CA ALA A 109 6.91 7.53 -5.80
C ALA A 109 6.55 6.71 -4.55
N ALA A 110 5.42 7.02 -3.91
CA ALA A 110 5.01 6.36 -2.67
C ALA A 110 4.71 4.88 -2.88
N PHE A 111 3.90 4.54 -3.89
CA PHE A 111 3.53 3.15 -4.16
C PHE A 111 4.72 2.32 -4.63
N GLY A 112 5.62 2.90 -5.43
CA GLY A 112 6.88 2.26 -5.82
C GLY A 112 7.75 1.90 -4.61
N GLN A 113 7.87 2.83 -3.66
CA GLN A 113 8.60 2.61 -2.41
C GLN A 113 7.94 1.54 -1.54
N LEU A 114 6.63 1.62 -1.28
CA LEU A 114 5.91 0.64 -0.46
C LEU A 114 6.00 -0.77 -1.03
N ARG A 115 5.93 -0.90 -2.35
CA ARG A 115 6.02 -2.18 -3.05
C ARG A 115 7.43 -2.78 -3.05
N SER A 116 8.48 -1.96 -2.94
CA SER A 116 9.86 -2.43 -2.88
C SER A 116 10.27 -2.97 -1.51
N THR A 117 9.42 -2.84 -0.50
CA THR A 117 9.63 -3.37 0.83
C THR A 117 8.87 -4.67 1.02
N ASP A 118 9.41 -5.61 1.79
CA ASP A 118 8.74 -6.86 2.13
C ASP A 118 7.81 -6.72 3.35
N TYR A 119 7.50 -5.46 3.73
CA TYR A 119 6.69 -5.17 4.93
C TYR A 119 5.19 -5.28 4.72
N PHE A 120 4.72 -5.37 3.46
CA PHE A 120 3.31 -5.47 3.12
C PHE A 120 3.00 -6.77 2.40
N ASN A 121 1.91 -7.41 2.82
CA ASN A 121 1.38 -8.57 2.12
C ASN A 121 0.62 -8.16 0.85
N GLN A 122 0.25 -9.17 0.03
CA GLN A 122 -0.40 -8.96 -1.26
C GLN A 122 -1.77 -8.30 -1.17
N ASP A 123 -2.55 -8.65 -0.13
CA ASP A 123 -3.89 -8.10 0.06
C ASP A 123 -3.81 -6.61 0.42
N GLU A 124 -2.82 -6.24 1.24
CA GLU A 124 -2.56 -4.85 1.61
C GLU A 124 -2.09 -4.02 0.41
N LEU A 125 -1.16 -4.55 -0.38
CA LEU A 125 -0.71 -3.91 -1.62
C LEU A 125 -1.86 -3.80 -2.63
N GLY A 126 -2.72 -4.82 -2.72
CA GLY A 126 -3.93 -4.80 -3.53
C GLY A 126 -4.93 -3.71 -3.09
N TYR A 127 -5.14 -3.58 -1.78
CA TYR A 127 -5.96 -2.52 -1.22
C TYR A 127 -5.40 -1.13 -1.54
N MET A 128 -4.11 -0.90 -1.31
CA MET A 128 -3.44 0.37 -1.61
C MET A 128 -3.55 0.72 -3.09
N SER A 129 -3.29 -0.24 -3.99
CA SER A 129 -3.46 -0.08 -5.42
C SER A 129 -4.89 0.32 -5.79
N GLY A 130 -5.90 -0.29 -5.14
CA GLY A 130 -7.31 0.06 -5.32
C GLY A 130 -7.64 1.48 -4.87
N VAL A 131 -7.06 1.95 -3.76
CA VAL A 131 -7.22 3.34 -3.28
C VAL A 131 -6.63 4.31 -4.28
N TYR A 132 -5.38 4.10 -4.71
CA TYR A 132 -4.71 4.95 -5.70
C TYR A 132 -5.44 4.99 -7.03
N SER A 133 -5.88 3.83 -7.55
CA SER A 133 -6.64 3.74 -8.81
C SER A 133 -7.92 4.56 -8.76
N ARG A 134 -8.69 4.46 -7.66
CA ARG A 134 -9.91 5.25 -7.49
C ARG A 134 -9.62 6.74 -7.45
N LEU A 135 -8.59 7.14 -6.73
CA LEU A 135 -8.19 8.54 -6.60
C LEU A 135 -7.79 9.14 -7.96
N ILE A 136 -6.94 8.42 -8.71
CA ILE A 136 -6.51 8.85 -10.05
C ILE A 136 -7.70 8.91 -11.02
N ASN A 137 -8.58 7.90 -11.03
CA ASN A 137 -9.77 7.92 -11.88
C ASN A 137 -10.70 9.10 -11.57
N GLN A 138 -10.86 9.45 -10.30
CA GLN A 138 -11.66 10.62 -9.90
C GLN A 138 -10.98 11.93 -10.30
N SER A 139 -9.65 12.03 -10.20
CA SER A 139 -8.93 13.22 -10.64
C SER A 139 -8.97 13.41 -12.16
N LEU A 140 -8.96 12.32 -12.93
CA LEU A 140 -9.15 12.37 -14.39
C LEU A 140 -10.55 12.87 -14.78
N LYS A 141 -11.60 12.48 -14.03
CA LYS A 141 -12.96 13.04 -14.25
C LYS A 141 -12.99 14.55 -13.99
N ASN A 142 -12.23 15.03 -13.04
CA ASN A 142 -12.10 16.47 -12.79
C ASN A 142 -11.43 17.20 -13.97
N LEU A 143 -10.39 16.61 -14.55
CA LEU A 143 -9.77 17.19 -15.77
C LEU A 143 -10.70 17.18 -16.97
N ASP A 144 -11.51 16.12 -17.12
CA ASP A 144 -12.52 16.06 -18.17
C ASP A 144 -13.63 17.10 -17.96
N ALA A 145 -14.09 17.28 -16.72
CA ALA A 145 -15.02 18.35 -16.35
C ALA A 145 -14.42 19.74 -16.63
N LEU A 146 -13.16 19.96 -16.23
CA LEU A 146 -12.45 21.21 -16.50
C LEU A 146 -12.37 21.49 -18.02
N THR A 147 -12.01 20.51 -18.81
CA THR A 147 -11.96 20.60 -20.28
C THR A 147 -13.35 20.95 -20.85
N THR A 148 -14.40 20.36 -20.31
CA THR A 148 -15.78 20.64 -20.71
C THR A 148 -16.19 22.09 -20.39
N VAL A 149 -15.85 22.57 -19.20
CA VAL A 149 -16.11 23.97 -18.76
C VAL A 149 -15.34 24.96 -19.63
N LEU A 150 -14.11 24.64 -20.01
CA LEU A 150 -13.26 25.50 -20.85
C LEU A 150 -13.65 25.49 -22.33
N THR A 151 -14.36 24.50 -22.83
CA THR A 151 -14.75 24.40 -24.22
C THR A 151 -16.06 25.17 -24.47
N ASN A 152 -15.96 26.34 -25.10
CA ASN A 152 -17.06 27.29 -25.27
C ASN A 152 -18.30 26.72 -26.02
N LYS A 153 -18.10 25.70 -26.85
CA LYS A 153 -19.16 25.09 -27.68
C LYS A 153 -19.99 24.03 -26.97
N LYS A 154 -19.53 23.51 -25.82
CA LYS A 154 -20.19 22.38 -25.13
C LYS A 154 -21.25 22.80 -24.12
N LEU A 155 -21.09 23.96 -23.50
CA LEU A 155 -22.01 24.43 -22.46
C LEU A 155 -22.42 25.89 -22.70
N ARG A 156 -23.74 26.17 -22.52
CA ARG A 156 -24.25 27.56 -22.46
C ARG A 156 -24.07 28.08 -21.05
N MET A 157 -22.84 28.46 -20.70
CA MET A 157 -22.47 29.01 -19.40
C MET A 157 -21.93 30.41 -19.57
N SER A 158 -22.28 31.33 -18.66
CA SER A 158 -21.62 32.61 -18.47
C SER A 158 -20.21 32.44 -17.91
N ASP A 159 -19.39 33.47 -17.99
CA ASP A 159 -18.04 33.44 -17.41
C ASP A 159 -18.07 33.23 -15.89
N ASP A 160 -19.03 33.79 -15.18
CA ASP A 160 -19.17 33.63 -13.72
C ASP A 160 -19.54 32.20 -13.35
N GLU A 161 -20.43 31.55 -14.11
CA GLU A 161 -20.76 30.13 -13.91
C GLU A 161 -19.55 29.23 -14.21
N ARG A 162 -18.73 29.56 -15.22
CA ARG A 162 -17.49 28.85 -15.53
C ARG A 162 -16.46 28.98 -14.40
N LEU A 163 -16.27 30.20 -13.90
CA LEU A 163 -15.34 30.44 -12.80
C LEU A 163 -15.76 29.68 -11.54
N SER A 164 -17.07 29.67 -11.22
CA SER A 164 -17.59 28.89 -10.08
C SER A 164 -17.38 27.39 -10.25
N ALA A 165 -17.62 26.84 -11.44
CA ALA A 165 -17.37 25.43 -11.72
C ALA A 165 -15.86 25.07 -11.64
N ILE A 166 -14.98 25.98 -12.08
CA ILE A 166 -13.52 25.81 -11.94
C ILE A 166 -13.13 25.81 -10.45
N ASP A 167 -13.77 26.65 -9.64
CA ASP A 167 -13.52 26.72 -8.21
C ASP A 167 -13.88 25.40 -7.50
N GLU A 168 -15.02 24.83 -7.82
CA GLU A 168 -15.44 23.53 -7.30
C GLU A 168 -14.45 22.40 -7.67
N ILE A 169 -14.02 22.37 -8.95
CA ILE A 169 -13.02 21.42 -9.42
C ILE A 169 -11.69 21.62 -8.69
N TYR A 170 -11.26 22.85 -8.47
CA TYR A 170 -10.04 23.20 -7.77
C TYR A 170 -10.07 22.66 -6.33
N GLU A 171 -11.15 22.91 -5.60
CA GLU A 171 -11.31 22.46 -4.21
C GLU A 171 -11.31 20.93 -4.10
N ASP A 172 -12.01 20.27 -5.00
CA ASP A 172 -12.04 18.80 -5.04
C ASP A 172 -10.66 18.20 -5.39
N MET A 173 -9.92 18.79 -6.32
CA MET A 173 -8.54 18.38 -6.62
C MET A 173 -7.58 18.61 -5.46
N GLN A 174 -7.74 19.70 -4.73
CA GLN A 174 -6.96 20.00 -3.53
C GLN A 174 -7.22 18.98 -2.43
N GLN A 175 -8.49 18.62 -2.19
CA GLN A 175 -8.88 17.59 -1.23
C GLN A 175 -8.29 16.21 -1.60
N LYS A 176 -8.31 15.84 -2.87
CA LYS A 176 -7.70 14.59 -3.36
C LYS A 176 -6.20 14.56 -3.10
N LEU A 177 -5.49 15.65 -3.33
CA LEU A 177 -4.05 15.73 -3.07
C LEU A 177 -3.75 15.65 -1.57
N GLN A 178 -4.55 16.30 -0.72
CA GLN A 178 -4.42 16.20 0.73
C GLN A 178 -4.68 14.76 1.22
N PHE A 179 -5.72 14.12 0.69
CA PHE A 179 -6.01 12.72 0.99
C PHE A 179 -4.84 11.80 0.60
N LEU A 180 -4.29 11.95 -0.62
CA LEU A 180 -3.15 11.17 -1.08
C LEU A 180 -1.97 11.30 -0.11
N ARG A 181 -1.63 12.52 0.28
CA ARG A 181 -0.50 12.80 1.19
C ARG A 181 -0.72 12.19 2.57
N HIS A 182 -1.93 12.29 3.10
CA HIS A 182 -2.30 11.66 4.36
C HIS A 182 -2.21 10.13 4.27
N PHE A 183 -2.73 9.56 3.20
CA PHE A 183 -2.66 8.11 2.96
C PHE A 183 -1.22 7.62 2.84
N ASN A 184 -0.38 8.31 2.06
CA ASN A 184 1.04 8.00 1.90
C ASN A 184 1.80 8.09 3.24
N ALA A 185 1.54 9.14 4.04
CA ALA A 185 2.15 9.30 5.34
C ALA A 185 1.77 8.17 6.30
N THR A 186 0.49 7.79 6.34
CA THR A 186 0.00 6.67 7.18
C THR A 186 0.63 5.35 6.75
N ALA A 187 0.70 5.06 5.45
CA ALA A 187 1.34 3.85 4.94
C ALA A 187 2.85 3.82 5.25
N SER A 188 3.53 4.97 5.15
CA SER A 188 4.95 5.08 5.49
C SER A 188 5.23 4.85 6.99
N VAL A 189 4.36 5.37 7.87
CA VAL A 189 4.46 5.12 9.32
C VAL A 189 4.29 3.63 9.61
N LEU A 190 3.31 2.97 8.99
CA LEU A 190 3.10 1.53 9.14
C LEU A 190 4.30 0.72 8.64
N ALA A 191 4.89 1.10 7.51
CA ALA A 191 6.11 0.47 6.99
C ALA A 191 7.26 0.58 7.99
N LEU A 192 7.45 1.76 8.59
CA LEU A 192 8.52 2.00 9.57
C LEU A 192 8.31 1.18 10.86
N GLN A 193 7.07 1.07 11.34
CA GLN A 193 6.74 0.24 12.51
C GLN A 193 7.08 -1.23 12.24
N ARG A 194 6.69 -1.76 11.09
CA ARG A 194 6.99 -3.14 10.70
C ARG A 194 8.49 -3.39 10.50
N ALA A 195 9.21 -2.44 9.92
CA ALA A 195 10.67 -2.52 9.79
C ALA A 195 11.34 -2.66 11.16
N LYS A 196 10.84 -1.91 12.16
CA LYS A 196 11.32 -2.01 13.53
C LYS A 196 11.01 -3.37 14.17
N GLU A 197 9.78 -3.86 14.02
CA GLU A 197 9.37 -5.19 14.52
C GLU A 197 10.24 -6.31 13.93
N TYR A 198 10.55 -6.24 12.63
CA TYR A 198 11.46 -7.18 11.98
C TYR A 198 12.87 -7.14 12.58
N SER A 199 13.44 -5.94 12.75
CA SER A 199 14.76 -5.76 13.35
C SER A 199 14.82 -6.23 14.79
N ASP A 200 13.78 -5.95 15.58
CA ASP A 200 13.69 -6.39 16.98
C ASP A 200 13.61 -7.93 17.07
N THR A 201 12.87 -8.58 16.15
CA THR A 201 12.75 -10.03 16.07
C THR A 201 14.08 -10.68 15.70
N GLU A 202 14.75 -10.17 14.67
CA GLU A 202 16.06 -10.65 14.21
C GLU A 202 17.12 -10.55 15.34
N MET A 203 17.09 -9.45 16.10
CA MET A 203 17.99 -9.27 17.24
C MET A 203 17.71 -10.30 18.35
N ILE A 204 16.45 -10.63 18.64
CA ILE A 204 16.07 -11.63 19.63
C ILE A 204 16.52 -13.03 19.17
N GLU A 205 16.31 -13.38 17.90
CA GLU A 205 16.76 -14.64 17.30
C GLU A 205 18.28 -14.81 17.43
N GLN A 206 19.05 -13.76 17.15
CA GLN A 206 20.50 -13.75 17.31
C GLN A 206 20.95 -13.89 18.78
N LEU A 207 20.24 -13.27 19.74
CA LEU A 207 20.57 -13.32 21.15
C LEU A 207 20.31 -14.68 21.79
N TYR A 208 19.30 -15.39 21.34
CA TYR A 208 18.87 -16.67 21.92
C TYR A 208 19.30 -17.90 21.09
N ASP A 209 20.09 -17.71 20.03
CA ASP A 209 20.56 -18.76 19.11
C ASP A 209 19.43 -19.68 18.60
N VAL A 210 18.23 -19.09 18.46
CA VAL A 210 17.04 -19.75 17.96
C VAL A 210 17.06 -19.64 16.43
N GLN A 211 17.62 -20.65 15.78
CA GLN A 211 17.49 -20.74 14.32
C GLN A 211 16.03 -21.07 13.94
N PRO A 212 15.48 -20.44 12.91
CA PRO A 212 14.12 -20.68 12.45
C PRO A 212 13.88 -22.10 11.90
#